data_9e29aed61d628ddfdb81c8c0f191eea1
#
_entry.id   9e29aed61d628ddfdb81c8c0f191eea1
#
_cell.length_a   1.000
_cell.length_b   1.000
_cell.length_c   1.000
_cell.angle_alpha   90.00
_cell.angle_beta   90.00
_cell.angle_gamma   90.00
#
_symmetry.space_group_name_H-M   'P 1'
#
loop_
_entity.id
_entity.type
_entity.pdbx_description
1 polymer ?
#
loop_
_entity_poly.entity_id
_entity_poly.type
_entity_poly.pdbx_seq_one_letter_code
_entity_poly.pdbx_strand_id
1 'polypeptide(L)'
;MSGIGELATTHSVNDRLKWDLVHKKSVLRSGERGDGEKGDKLMRKVCVNCHGSTHTQVQRTTLDNAVALYNRYWDGTVKMKKDLKEKGLLKKDPWRDGFQELEYYLWHHTGRRARQGAAMNAPDYAHWHGFFQVFQVYQDMEAIYDHRLKTGKIEELSTVMSTGPY
;
A
#
# COMPACT_ATOMS: atom_id res chain seq x y z
N MET A 1 -15.87 -0.15 5.54
CA MET A 1 -14.49 0.01 6.01
C MET A 1 -13.44 -0.03 4.88
N SER A 2 -13.75 -0.66 3.81
CA SER A 2 -12.83 -0.95 2.73
C SER A 2 -12.33 0.27 1.97
N GLY A 3 -13.20 1.21 1.69
CA GLY A 3 -12.86 2.25 0.75
C GLY A 3 -11.73 3.18 1.17
N ILE A 4 -11.75 3.72 2.39
CA ILE A 4 -10.72 4.63 2.87
C ILE A 4 -9.39 3.90 3.10
N GLY A 5 -9.45 2.69 3.66
CA GLY A 5 -8.27 1.86 3.82
C GLY A 5 -7.62 1.51 2.49
N GLU A 6 -8.42 1.14 1.52
CA GLU A 6 -7.96 0.79 0.18
C GLU A 6 -7.36 1.99 -0.55
N LEU A 7 -8.00 3.14 -0.46
CA LEU A 7 -7.49 4.39 -0.98
C LEU A 7 -6.10 4.73 -0.42
N ALA A 8 -5.97 4.72 0.90
CA ALA A 8 -4.69 4.98 1.56
C ALA A 8 -3.66 3.87 1.29
N THR A 9 -4.05 2.75 0.69
CA THR A 9 -3.17 1.60 0.51
C THR A 9 -2.53 1.50 -0.87
N THR A 10 -3.17 1.97 -1.90
CA THR A 10 -2.77 1.69 -3.28
C THR A 10 -2.41 2.91 -4.08
N HIS A 11 -2.78 4.10 -3.61
CA HIS A 11 -2.69 5.31 -4.39
C HIS A 11 -1.74 6.33 -3.76
N SER A 12 -1.29 7.28 -4.56
CA SER A 12 -0.52 8.43 -4.11
C SER A 12 -1.33 9.32 -3.15
N VAL A 13 -0.68 10.23 -2.46
CA VAL A 13 -1.37 11.23 -1.63
C VAL A 13 -2.41 12.01 -2.44
N ASN A 14 -2.10 12.35 -3.69
CA ASN A 14 -3.04 13.00 -4.60
C ASN A 14 -4.21 12.09 -4.96
N ASP A 15 -3.95 10.80 -5.16
CA ASP A 15 -5.00 9.83 -5.49
C ASP A 15 -5.90 9.56 -4.28
N ARG A 16 -5.39 9.69 -3.06
CA ARG A 16 -6.22 9.67 -1.87
C ARG A 16 -7.34 10.70 -1.93
N LEU A 17 -7.05 11.90 -2.40
CA LEU A 17 -8.05 12.96 -2.56
C LEU A 17 -8.98 12.71 -3.74
N LYS A 18 -8.53 11.95 -4.74
CA LYS A 18 -9.31 11.57 -5.93
C LYS A 18 -10.06 10.25 -5.76
N TRP A 19 -9.88 9.59 -4.65
CA TRP A 19 -10.45 8.25 -4.43
C TRP A 19 -11.95 8.18 -4.70
N ASP A 20 -12.70 9.15 -4.22
CA ASP A 20 -14.15 9.21 -4.42
C ASP A 20 -14.52 9.34 -5.89
N LEU A 21 -13.68 9.97 -6.71
CA LEU A 21 -13.89 10.06 -8.15
C LEU A 21 -13.63 8.72 -8.84
N VAL A 22 -12.56 8.03 -8.47
CA VAL A 22 -12.16 6.74 -9.05
C VAL A 22 -13.13 5.63 -8.65
N HIS A 23 -13.45 5.53 -7.37
CA HIS A 23 -14.28 4.46 -6.81
C HIS A 23 -15.77 4.79 -6.74
N LYS A 24 -16.17 5.97 -7.08
CA LYS A 24 -17.54 6.48 -6.98
C LYS A 24 -18.57 5.54 -7.62
N LYS A 25 -18.25 4.96 -8.75
CA LYS A 25 -19.15 4.04 -9.45
C LYS A 25 -19.21 2.64 -8.82
N SER A 26 -18.13 2.19 -8.18
CA SER A 26 -18.01 0.83 -7.64
C SER A 26 -18.31 0.75 -6.15
N VAL A 27 -18.01 1.80 -5.40
CA VAL A 27 -18.11 1.81 -3.94
C VAL A 27 -19.31 2.58 -3.44
N LEU A 28 -19.73 3.60 -4.16
CA LEU A 28 -20.90 4.40 -3.80
C LEU A 28 -22.18 3.83 -4.36
N ARG A 29 -22.66 2.80 -3.74
CA ARG A 29 -23.98 2.24 -4.10
C ARG A 29 -25.12 3.23 -3.88
N SER A 30 -24.98 4.16 -2.97
CA SER A 30 -26.03 5.11 -2.59
C SER A 30 -25.74 6.57 -2.99
N GLY A 31 -24.58 6.87 -3.54
CA GLY A 31 -24.20 8.27 -3.81
C GLY A 31 -23.92 9.12 -2.55
N GLU A 32 -23.92 8.50 -1.37
CA GLU A 32 -23.87 9.19 -0.07
C GLU A 32 -22.45 9.41 0.45
N ARG A 33 -21.45 8.81 -0.16
CA ARG A 33 -20.06 9.11 0.18
C ARG A 33 -19.70 10.46 -0.40
N GLY A 34 -19.47 11.36 0.50
CA GLY A 34 -18.92 12.66 0.16
C GLY A 34 -17.55 12.54 -0.48
N ASP A 35 -17.13 13.58 -1.05
CA ASP A 35 -15.78 13.82 -1.50
C ASP A 35 -14.81 13.64 -0.31
N GLY A 36 -13.68 12.97 -0.54
CA GLY A 36 -12.71 12.64 0.50
C GLY A 36 -12.13 13.89 1.20
N GLU A 37 -11.99 14.99 0.48
CA GLU A 37 -11.57 16.26 1.06
C GLU A 37 -12.62 16.82 2.03
N LYS A 38 -13.90 16.74 1.67
CA LYS A 38 -15.00 17.12 2.54
C LYS A 38 -15.04 16.26 3.79
N GLY A 39 -14.86 14.95 3.62
CA GLY A 39 -14.79 14.00 4.74
C GLY A 39 -13.62 14.31 5.68
N ASP A 40 -12.45 14.61 5.16
CA ASP A 40 -11.29 15.01 5.95
C ASP A 40 -11.52 16.31 6.71
N LYS A 41 -12.09 17.34 6.07
CA LYS A 41 -12.43 18.60 6.72
C LYS A 41 -13.43 18.43 7.86
N LEU A 42 -14.45 17.57 7.68
CA LEU A 42 -15.42 17.26 8.72
C LEU A 42 -14.77 16.50 9.89
N MET A 43 -13.93 15.50 9.60
CA MET A 43 -13.22 14.76 10.61
C MET A 43 -12.28 15.64 11.43
N ARG A 44 -11.56 16.56 10.80
CA ARG A 44 -10.73 17.55 11.53
C ARG A 44 -11.54 18.39 12.50
N LYS A 45 -12.74 18.83 12.11
CA LYS A 45 -13.63 19.58 13.03
C LYS A 45 -14.04 18.75 14.23
N VAL A 46 -14.23 17.44 14.07
CA VAL A 46 -14.52 16.56 15.20
C VAL A 46 -13.29 16.38 16.08
N CYS A 47 -12.14 16.12 15.50
CA CYS A 47 -10.90 15.88 16.24
C CYS A 47 -10.46 17.06 17.09
N VAL A 48 -10.61 18.30 16.60
CA VAL A 48 -10.17 19.50 17.32
C VAL A 48 -10.99 19.80 18.59
N ASN A 49 -12.13 19.16 18.79
CA ASN A 49 -12.91 19.30 20.01
C ASN A 49 -12.20 18.72 21.25
N CYS A 50 -11.35 17.69 21.04
CA CYS A 50 -10.60 17.03 22.10
C CYS A 50 -9.08 17.23 21.94
N HIS A 51 -8.60 17.29 20.68
CA HIS A 51 -7.20 17.52 20.36
C HIS A 51 -7.01 18.92 19.81
N GLY A 52 -5.93 19.58 20.14
CA GLY A 52 -5.64 20.90 19.55
C GLY A 52 -5.47 20.85 18.03
N SER A 53 -5.66 21.97 17.36
CA SER A 53 -5.52 22.08 15.90
C SER A 53 -4.15 21.64 15.40
N THR A 54 -3.09 21.97 16.13
CA THR A 54 -1.72 21.55 15.82
C THR A 54 -1.60 20.02 15.83
N HIS A 55 -2.10 19.34 16.86
CA HIS A 55 -2.07 17.88 16.92
C HIS A 55 -2.80 17.25 15.72
N THR A 56 -3.98 17.75 15.43
CA THR A 56 -4.78 17.26 14.29
C THR A 56 -4.05 17.47 12.96
N GLN A 57 -3.39 18.61 12.79
CA GLN A 57 -2.61 18.87 11.57
C GLN A 57 -1.39 17.96 11.47
N VAL A 58 -0.63 17.78 12.54
CA VAL A 58 0.55 16.89 12.58
C VAL A 58 0.14 15.46 12.25
N GLN A 59 -0.94 14.96 12.85
CA GLN A 59 -1.45 13.62 12.56
C GLN A 59 -1.77 13.43 11.06
N ARG A 60 -2.39 14.42 10.43
CA ARG A 60 -2.70 14.37 8.98
C ARG A 60 -1.44 14.39 8.13
N THR A 61 -0.49 15.25 8.46
CA THR A 61 0.80 15.31 7.76
C THR A 61 1.57 13.98 7.92
N THR A 62 1.54 13.37 9.09
CA THR A 62 2.16 12.05 9.34
C THR A 62 1.52 10.98 8.48
N LEU A 63 0.19 10.95 8.38
CA LEU A 63 -0.52 10.02 7.50
C LEU A 63 -0.15 10.22 6.03
N ASP A 64 -0.13 11.48 5.57
CA ASP A 64 0.22 11.80 4.19
C ASP A 64 1.66 11.37 3.86
N ASN A 65 2.60 11.60 4.78
CA ASN A 65 3.98 11.17 4.64
C ASN A 65 4.11 9.62 4.63
N ALA A 66 3.34 8.93 5.45
CA ALA A 66 3.29 7.47 5.44
C ALA A 66 2.76 6.92 4.10
N VAL A 67 1.71 7.51 3.57
CA VAL A 67 1.18 7.15 2.25
C VAL A 67 2.21 7.44 1.15
N ALA A 68 2.86 8.59 1.20
CA ALA A 68 3.91 8.95 0.23
C ALA A 68 5.10 8.00 0.28
N LEU A 69 5.54 7.60 1.49
CA LEU A 69 6.61 6.62 1.65
C LEU A 69 6.21 5.26 1.05
N TYR A 70 5.02 4.78 1.36
CA TYR A 70 4.51 3.54 0.77
C TYR A 70 4.47 3.62 -0.77
N ASN A 71 3.99 4.72 -1.32
CA ASN A 71 3.86 4.86 -2.77
C ASN A 71 5.21 4.74 -3.49
N ARG A 72 6.32 5.10 -2.85
CA ARG A 72 7.67 4.89 -3.44
C ARG A 72 7.96 3.40 -3.65
N TYR A 73 7.62 2.55 -2.67
CA TYR A 73 7.75 1.09 -2.81
C TYR A 73 6.80 0.55 -3.87
N TRP A 74 5.57 1.05 -3.88
CA TRP A 74 4.56 0.65 -4.86
C TRP A 74 4.97 1.01 -6.29
N ASP A 75 5.45 2.21 -6.52
CA ASP A 75 5.92 2.66 -7.83
C ASP A 75 7.11 1.82 -8.33
N GLY A 76 8.02 1.45 -7.44
CA GLY A 76 9.11 0.51 -7.73
C GLY A 76 8.59 -0.86 -8.12
N THR A 77 7.63 -1.38 -7.35
CA THR A 77 6.97 -2.66 -7.63
C THR A 77 6.29 -2.68 -9.00
N VAL A 78 5.55 -1.63 -9.33
CA VAL A 78 4.86 -1.51 -10.63
C VAL A 78 5.87 -1.51 -11.79
N LYS A 79 7.01 -0.83 -11.63
CA LYS A 79 8.07 -0.81 -12.65
C LYS A 79 8.68 -2.20 -12.85
N MET A 80 9.03 -2.88 -11.76
CA MET A 80 9.58 -4.26 -11.81
C MET A 80 8.58 -5.22 -12.45
N LYS A 81 7.32 -5.16 -12.05
CA LYS A 81 6.26 -6.01 -12.63
C LYS A 81 6.09 -5.79 -14.11
N LYS A 82 6.07 -4.54 -14.54
CA LYS A 82 5.95 -4.18 -15.95
C LYS A 82 7.10 -4.78 -16.76
N ASP A 83 8.32 -4.61 -16.31
CA ASP A 83 9.51 -5.12 -16.98
C ASP A 83 9.52 -6.66 -17.05
N LEU A 84 9.22 -7.33 -15.95
CA LEU A 84 9.09 -8.80 -15.92
C LEU A 84 7.99 -9.30 -16.87
N LYS A 85 6.87 -8.58 -16.95
CA LYS A 85 5.77 -8.92 -17.85
C LYS A 85 6.18 -8.78 -19.32
N GLU A 86 6.85 -7.69 -19.69
CA GLU A 86 7.34 -7.45 -21.03
C GLU A 86 8.36 -8.50 -21.50
N LYS A 87 9.14 -9.04 -20.55
CA LYS A 87 10.12 -10.10 -20.80
C LYS A 87 9.54 -11.54 -20.70
N GLY A 88 8.25 -11.67 -20.40
CA GLY A 88 7.62 -12.99 -20.23
C GLY A 88 8.10 -13.74 -18.97
N LEU A 89 8.60 -13.03 -17.96
CA LEU A 89 9.16 -13.58 -16.71
C LEU A 89 8.16 -13.54 -15.55
N LEU A 90 6.84 -13.63 -15.84
CA LEU A 90 5.79 -13.82 -14.85
C LEU A 90 4.97 -15.05 -15.19
N LYS A 91 4.58 -15.83 -14.17
CA LYS A 91 3.62 -16.94 -14.36
C LYS A 91 2.23 -16.38 -14.69
N LYS A 92 1.43 -17.14 -15.44
CA LYS A 92 0.04 -16.76 -15.76
C LYS A 92 -0.85 -16.74 -14.52
N ASP A 93 -0.61 -17.67 -13.59
CA ASP A 93 -1.30 -17.73 -12.31
C ASP A 93 -0.53 -16.91 -11.27
N PRO A 94 -1.08 -15.77 -10.81
CA PRO A 94 -0.40 -14.90 -9.84
C PRO A 94 -0.11 -15.60 -8.51
N TRP A 95 -0.98 -16.52 -8.08
CA TRP A 95 -0.83 -17.25 -6.82
C TRP A 95 0.24 -18.34 -6.86
N ARG A 96 0.78 -18.62 -8.03
CA ARG A 96 1.92 -19.52 -8.23
C ARG A 96 3.20 -18.80 -8.64
N ASP A 97 3.20 -17.50 -8.55
CA ASP A 97 4.31 -16.63 -8.91
C ASP A 97 4.79 -15.88 -7.66
N GLY A 98 6.00 -16.18 -7.20
CA GLY A 98 6.52 -15.59 -5.96
C GLY A 98 6.59 -14.07 -6.00
N PHE A 99 6.89 -13.45 -7.14
CA PHE A 99 6.89 -11.99 -7.27
C PHE A 99 5.48 -11.40 -7.12
N GLN A 100 4.49 -12.01 -7.79
CA GLN A 100 3.11 -11.51 -7.75
C GLN A 100 2.44 -11.78 -6.39
N GLU A 101 2.81 -12.86 -5.72
CA GLU A 101 2.36 -13.14 -4.36
C GLU A 101 2.92 -12.09 -3.38
N LEU A 102 4.23 -11.78 -3.47
CA LEU A 102 4.84 -10.71 -2.66
C LEU A 102 4.24 -9.34 -2.98
N GLU A 103 3.90 -9.05 -4.24
CA GLU A 103 3.16 -7.84 -4.60
C GLU A 103 1.83 -7.75 -3.86
N TYR A 104 1.07 -8.85 -3.78
CA TYR A 104 -0.15 -8.91 -3.01
C TYR A 104 0.09 -8.66 -1.52
N TYR A 105 1.13 -9.26 -0.93
CA TYR A 105 1.52 -9.03 0.46
C TYR A 105 1.92 -7.58 0.71
N LEU A 106 2.73 -7.00 -0.16
CA LEU A 106 3.14 -5.61 -0.08
C LEU A 106 1.95 -4.66 -0.05
N TRP A 107 1.01 -4.87 -0.95
CA TRP A 107 -0.18 -4.05 -1.06
C TRP A 107 -1.20 -4.33 0.03
N HIS A 108 -1.65 -5.59 0.12
CA HIS A 108 -2.84 -5.95 0.88
C HIS A 108 -2.57 -6.16 2.37
N HIS A 109 -1.38 -6.61 2.74
CA HIS A 109 -1.04 -6.90 4.13
C HIS A 109 -0.13 -5.83 4.74
N THR A 110 1.15 -5.86 4.42
CA THR A 110 2.16 -5.03 5.09
C THR A 110 1.96 -3.54 4.84
N GLY A 111 1.73 -3.17 3.61
CA GLY A 111 1.50 -1.78 3.24
C GLY A 111 0.19 -1.22 3.82
N ARG A 112 -0.89 -1.99 3.80
CA ARG A 112 -2.14 -1.56 4.43
C ARG A 112 -1.98 -1.38 5.94
N ARG A 113 -1.29 -2.31 6.60
CA ARG A 113 -0.99 -2.26 8.03
C ARG A 113 -0.20 -1.00 8.41
N ALA A 114 0.86 -0.70 7.66
CA ALA A 114 1.68 0.50 7.86
C ALA A 114 0.87 1.79 7.79
N ARG A 115 0.03 1.94 6.76
CA ARG A 115 -0.76 3.16 6.56
C ARG A 115 -1.92 3.28 7.52
N GLN A 116 -2.58 2.18 7.85
CA GLN A 116 -3.62 2.18 8.89
C GLN A 116 -3.03 2.46 10.26
N GLY A 117 -1.85 1.90 10.56
CA GLY A 117 -1.11 2.22 11.78
C GLY A 117 -0.82 3.71 11.91
N ALA A 118 -0.34 4.34 10.84
CA ALA A 118 -0.13 5.79 10.81
C ALA A 118 -1.43 6.58 10.96
N ALA A 119 -2.52 6.13 10.33
CA ALA A 119 -3.83 6.78 10.43
C ALA A 119 -4.43 6.73 11.83
N MET A 120 -4.12 5.67 12.58
CA MET A 120 -4.64 5.42 13.93
C MET A 120 -3.68 5.82 15.04
N ASN A 121 -2.56 6.47 14.73
CA ASN A 121 -1.48 6.78 15.69
C ASN A 121 -0.98 5.53 16.45
N ALA A 122 -0.91 4.39 15.77
CA ALA A 122 -0.44 3.14 16.31
C ALA A 122 1.02 2.91 15.89
N PRO A 123 2.03 3.31 16.69
CA PRO A 123 3.43 3.35 16.27
C PRO A 123 3.98 1.96 15.93
N ASP A 124 3.60 0.92 16.64
CA ASP A 124 4.03 -0.44 16.35
C ASP A 124 3.56 -0.90 14.97
N TYR A 125 2.28 -0.67 14.64
CA TYR A 125 1.71 -0.99 13.33
C TYR A 125 2.20 -0.07 12.21
N ALA A 126 2.68 1.12 12.52
CA ALA A 126 3.32 1.98 11.54
C ALA A 126 4.78 1.54 11.26
N HIS A 127 5.55 1.26 12.31
CA HIS A 127 6.99 0.98 12.20
C HIS A 127 7.29 -0.50 12.06
N TRP A 128 7.18 -1.27 13.15
CA TRP A 128 7.66 -2.65 13.21
C TRP A 128 6.83 -3.62 12.37
N HIS A 129 5.52 -3.68 12.62
CA HIS A 129 4.58 -4.52 11.86
C HIS A 129 4.07 -3.84 10.58
N GLY A 130 4.61 -2.69 10.23
CA GLY A 130 4.25 -1.92 9.06
C GLY A 130 5.43 -1.71 8.12
N PHE A 131 6.09 -0.53 8.19
CA PHE A 131 7.11 -0.16 7.22
C PHE A 131 8.35 -1.04 7.22
N PHE A 132 8.74 -1.62 8.36
CA PHE A 132 9.83 -2.59 8.36
C PHE A 132 9.48 -3.82 7.51
N GLN A 133 8.27 -4.34 7.63
CA GLN A 133 7.82 -5.45 6.80
C GLN A 133 7.60 -5.06 5.33
N VAL A 134 7.15 -3.84 5.06
CA VAL A 134 7.10 -3.32 3.68
C VAL A 134 8.47 -3.34 3.05
N PHE A 135 9.48 -2.87 3.79
CA PHE A 135 10.87 -2.89 3.34
C PHE A 135 11.36 -4.33 3.06
N GLN A 136 11.12 -5.27 3.98
CA GLN A 136 11.53 -6.67 3.81
C GLN A 136 10.90 -7.30 2.55
N VAL A 137 9.57 -7.17 2.41
CA VAL A 137 8.87 -7.71 1.24
C VAL A 137 9.39 -7.08 -0.05
N TYR A 138 9.67 -5.78 -0.04
CA TYR A 138 10.20 -5.10 -1.21
C TYR A 138 11.61 -5.60 -1.58
N GLN A 139 12.49 -5.83 -0.59
CA GLN A 139 13.82 -6.41 -0.81
C GLN A 139 13.74 -7.82 -1.41
N ASP A 140 12.80 -8.65 -0.94
CA ASP A 140 12.58 -9.97 -1.51
C ASP A 140 12.07 -9.89 -2.96
N MET A 141 11.22 -8.91 -3.26
CA MET A 141 10.79 -8.66 -4.64
C MET A 141 11.92 -8.20 -5.55
N GLU A 142 12.80 -7.33 -5.07
CA GLU A 142 14.01 -6.92 -5.80
C GLU A 142 14.93 -8.11 -6.07
N ALA A 143 15.14 -8.97 -5.09
CA ALA A 143 15.97 -10.17 -5.25
C ALA A 143 15.39 -11.13 -6.31
N ILE A 144 14.08 -11.36 -6.32
CA ILE A 144 13.41 -12.16 -7.35
C ILE A 144 13.53 -11.49 -8.72
N TYR A 145 13.31 -10.21 -8.79
CA TYR A 145 13.42 -9.43 -10.02
C TYR A 145 14.80 -9.55 -10.65
N ASP A 146 15.86 -9.30 -9.86
CA ASP A 146 17.24 -9.40 -10.31
C ASP A 146 17.61 -10.82 -10.73
N HIS A 147 17.17 -11.84 -9.97
CA HIS A 147 17.38 -13.23 -10.31
C HIS A 147 16.76 -13.59 -11.67
N ARG A 148 15.51 -13.19 -11.90
CA ARG A 148 14.80 -13.45 -13.16
C ARG A 148 15.44 -12.74 -14.35
N LEU A 149 15.87 -11.50 -14.17
CA LEU A 149 16.59 -10.78 -15.23
C LEU A 149 17.94 -11.42 -15.57
N LYS A 150 18.66 -11.88 -14.55
CA LYS A 150 19.98 -12.51 -14.74
C LYS A 150 19.90 -13.89 -15.36
N THR A 151 18.91 -14.69 -14.99
CA THR A 151 18.82 -16.10 -15.40
C THR A 151 17.88 -16.33 -16.58
N GLY A 152 16.95 -15.40 -16.84
CA GLY A 152 15.87 -15.59 -17.81
C GLY A 152 14.87 -16.69 -17.39
N LYS A 153 14.85 -17.09 -16.10
CA LYS A 153 14.01 -18.19 -15.61
C LYS A 153 13.11 -17.73 -14.48
N ILE A 154 11.92 -18.31 -14.43
CA ILE A 154 10.99 -18.15 -13.32
C ILE A 154 11.26 -19.29 -12.34
N GLU A 155 11.63 -18.95 -11.11
CA GLU A 155 11.89 -19.89 -10.03
C GLU A 155 10.61 -20.60 -9.54
N GLU A 156 10.76 -21.75 -8.89
CA GLU A 156 9.65 -22.41 -8.20
C GLU A 156 9.33 -21.71 -6.84
N LEU A 157 8.06 -21.74 -6.46
CA LEU A 157 7.56 -21.07 -5.25
C LEU A 157 8.27 -21.53 -3.96
N SER A 158 8.66 -22.79 -3.89
CA SER A 158 9.38 -23.37 -2.74
C SER A 158 10.76 -22.75 -2.48
N THR A 159 11.34 -22.09 -3.47
CA THR A 159 12.64 -21.41 -3.37
C THR A 159 12.51 -19.97 -2.89
N VAL A 160 11.33 -19.38 -2.98
CA VAL A 160 11.05 -17.98 -2.68
C VAL A 160 10.54 -17.79 -1.25
N MET A 161 9.80 -18.79 -0.73
CA MET A 161 9.11 -18.70 0.57
C MET A 161 9.98 -19.13 1.78
N SER A 162 11.31 -19.07 1.65
CA SER A 162 12.22 -19.53 2.72
C SER A 162 12.30 -18.59 3.94
N THR A 163 11.66 -17.44 3.90
CA THR A 163 11.84 -16.37 4.91
C THR A 163 10.72 -16.28 5.95
N GLY A 164 9.83 -17.24 6.04
CA GLY A 164 8.82 -17.32 7.10
C GLY A 164 7.60 -16.40 6.93
N PRO A 165 6.60 -16.51 7.80
CA PRO A 165 5.40 -15.70 7.70
C PRO A 165 5.70 -14.24 8.03
N TYR A 166 5.41 -13.37 7.09
CA TYR A 166 5.41 -11.92 7.27
C TYR A 166 4.25 -11.44 8.17
#